data_016a054400230f339b9f32a3e1474ff0
#
_entry.id   016a054400230f339b9f32a3e1474ff0
#
_cell.length_a   1.000
_cell.length_b   1.000
_cell.length_c   1.000
_cell.angle_alpha   90.00
_cell.angle_beta   90.00
_cell.angle_gamma   90.00
#
_symmetry.space_group_name_H-M   'P 1'
#
loop_
_entity.id
_entity.type
_entity.pdbx_description
1 polymer ?
#
loop_
_entity_poly.entity_id
_entity_poly.type
_entity_poly.pdbx_seq_one_letter_code
_entity_poly.pdbx_strand_id
1 'polypeptide(L)'
;MSSGMKFTEKVEKVLGQAQSLAQEFGHVQLAPAHIACALFDETDGGSLLKNVIQKAGGDPALAERGYKKMMVHLPTQDPPPAELSLGPQAAKLLRNAQTHQKNQKDSYISVDHIILALADQDSTFESLKDAGVTKQALRNAIQQLRGNKRVDSKNAEDNYESLSKYAIDMTAMAESGKLDPVIGRDDEIRRVIRVLARRTKNNPVLIGEPGVGKTAIVEGKLEMTGKPSYFQWHVIG
;
A
#
# COMPACT_ATOMS: atom_id res chain seq x y z
N MET A 1 -21.64 -5.10 -17.72
CA MET A 1 -20.44 -5.68 -17.08
C MET A 1 -19.38 -5.88 -18.16
N SER A 2 -18.16 -5.41 -17.94
CA SER A 2 -17.09 -5.39 -18.94
C SER A 2 -16.60 -6.82 -19.21
N SER A 3 -17.15 -7.46 -20.23
CA SER A 3 -16.81 -8.82 -20.65
C SER A 3 -15.34 -8.88 -21.06
N GLY A 4 -14.47 -9.40 -20.19
CA GLY A 4 -13.06 -9.63 -20.48
C GLY A 4 -12.02 -9.03 -19.51
N MET A 5 -12.40 -8.17 -18.56
CA MET A 5 -11.48 -7.67 -17.53
C MET A 5 -11.41 -8.68 -16.38
N LYS A 6 -10.19 -9.06 -16.00
CA LYS A 6 -9.94 -9.90 -14.82
C LYS A 6 -9.40 -9.03 -13.71
N PHE A 7 -10.03 -9.06 -12.55
CA PHE A 7 -9.66 -8.28 -11.39
C PHE A 7 -9.06 -9.17 -10.30
N THR A 8 -8.18 -8.60 -9.46
CA THR A 8 -7.76 -9.24 -8.21
C THR A 8 -8.91 -9.21 -7.21
N GLU A 9 -8.87 -10.06 -6.19
CA GLU A 9 -9.88 -10.08 -5.11
C GLU A 9 -10.00 -8.73 -4.41
N LYS A 10 -8.88 -8.04 -4.20
CA LYS A 10 -8.88 -6.71 -3.61
C LYS A 10 -9.62 -5.70 -4.46
N VAL A 11 -9.40 -5.69 -5.77
CA VAL A 11 -10.12 -4.79 -6.68
C VAL A 11 -11.61 -5.14 -6.74
N GLU A 12 -11.96 -6.42 -6.77
CA GLU A 12 -13.38 -6.85 -6.71
C GLU A 12 -14.05 -6.32 -5.43
N LYS A 13 -13.38 -6.43 -4.28
CA LYS A 13 -13.85 -5.89 -2.99
C LYS A 13 -13.99 -4.38 -3.00
N VAL A 14 -12.98 -3.66 -3.49
CA VAL A 14 -13.01 -2.19 -3.62
C VAL A 14 -14.16 -1.73 -4.52
N LEU A 15 -14.39 -2.40 -5.66
CA LEU A 15 -15.51 -2.09 -6.55
C LEU A 15 -16.86 -2.35 -5.88
N GLY A 16 -17.00 -3.43 -5.12
CA GLY A 16 -18.19 -3.71 -4.31
C GLY A 16 -18.44 -2.63 -3.25
N GLN A 17 -17.42 -2.23 -2.52
CA GLN A 17 -17.49 -1.13 -1.53
C GLN A 17 -17.87 0.20 -2.21
N ALA A 18 -17.28 0.51 -3.36
CA ALA A 18 -17.60 1.70 -4.12
C ALA A 18 -19.06 1.72 -4.59
N GLN A 19 -19.63 0.56 -4.97
CA GLN A 19 -21.04 0.43 -5.30
C GLN A 19 -21.92 0.66 -4.08
N SER A 20 -21.57 0.07 -2.94
CA SER A 20 -22.30 0.28 -1.67
C SER A 20 -22.31 1.76 -1.26
N LEU A 21 -21.17 2.44 -1.35
CA LEU A 21 -21.07 3.88 -1.09
C LEU A 21 -21.98 4.69 -2.03
N ALA A 22 -21.98 4.39 -3.32
CA ALA A 22 -22.81 5.10 -4.27
C ALA A 22 -24.32 4.91 -3.99
N GLN A 23 -24.73 3.71 -3.57
CA GLN A 23 -26.11 3.42 -3.18
C GLN A 23 -26.49 4.11 -1.86
N GLU A 24 -25.62 4.08 -0.86
CA GLU A 24 -25.84 4.73 0.44
C GLU A 24 -26.06 6.24 0.30
N PHE A 25 -25.32 6.89 -0.59
CA PHE A 25 -25.46 8.32 -0.88
C PHE A 25 -26.54 8.63 -1.93
N GLY A 26 -27.27 7.64 -2.44
CA GLY A 26 -28.31 7.82 -3.44
C GLY A 26 -27.81 8.35 -4.79
N HIS A 27 -26.56 8.09 -5.14
CA HIS A 27 -25.98 8.56 -6.41
C HIS A 27 -26.52 7.78 -7.61
N VAL A 28 -26.70 8.47 -8.73
CA VAL A 28 -27.32 7.90 -9.94
C VAL A 28 -26.42 6.88 -10.63
N GLN A 29 -25.10 7.00 -10.48
CA GLN A 29 -24.13 6.15 -11.14
C GLN A 29 -22.83 6.02 -10.37
N LEU A 30 -22.12 4.92 -10.58
CA LEU A 30 -20.78 4.73 -10.05
C LEU A 30 -19.79 5.70 -10.73
N ALA A 31 -19.13 6.55 -9.92
CA ALA A 31 -18.14 7.51 -10.35
C ALA A 31 -16.74 7.16 -9.82
N PRO A 32 -15.64 7.70 -10.42
CA PRO A 32 -14.27 7.49 -9.93
C PRO A 32 -14.06 7.89 -8.46
N ALA A 33 -14.78 8.90 -7.97
CA ALA A 33 -14.70 9.32 -6.57
C ALA A 33 -15.09 8.23 -5.58
N HIS A 34 -16.11 7.41 -5.88
CA HIS A 34 -16.49 6.26 -5.05
C HIS A 34 -15.37 5.22 -4.98
N ILE A 35 -14.75 4.91 -6.13
CA ILE A 35 -13.64 3.96 -6.20
C ILE A 35 -12.44 4.47 -5.40
N ALA A 36 -12.13 5.77 -5.52
CA ALA A 36 -11.06 6.39 -4.76
C ALA A 36 -11.35 6.35 -3.24
N CYS A 37 -12.57 6.70 -2.80
CA CYS A 37 -12.96 6.62 -1.39
C CYS A 37 -12.87 5.18 -0.87
N ALA A 38 -13.36 4.20 -1.60
CA ALA A 38 -13.26 2.78 -1.22
C ALA A 38 -11.81 2.31 -1.07
N LEU A 39 -10.88 2.83 -1.88
CA LEU A 39 -9.44 2.55 -1.74
C LEU A 39 -8.86 3.12 -0.44
N PHE A 40 -9.41 4.20 0.11
CA PHE A 40 -8.99 4.74 1.41
C PHE A 40 -9.53 3.92 2.59
N ASP A 41 -10.69 3.28 2.44
CA ASP A 41 -11.39 2.50 3.48
C ASP A 41 -10.96 1.03 3.51
N GLU A 42 -9.95 0.63 2.73
CA GLU A 42 -9.40 -0.72 2.70
C GLU A 42 -8.87 -1.13 4.08
N THR A 43 -9.57 -2.09 4.73
CA THR A 43 -9.30 -2.46 6.13
C THR A 43 -8.33 -3.65 6.26
N ASP A 44 -8.22 -4.50 5.25
CA ASP A 44 -7.40 -5.72 5.29
C ASP A 44 -5.93 -5.42 4.92
N GLY A 45 -5.15 -5.01 5.91
CA GLY A 45 -3.70 -4.81 5.77
C GLY A 45 -3.25 -3.38 5.48
N GLY A 46 -4.16 -2.41 5.56
CA GLY A 46 -3.89 -1.00 5.29
C GLY A 46 -4.18 -0.61 3.84
N SER A 47 -4.51 0.66 3.62
CA SER A 47 -4.81 1.17 2.28
C SER A 47 -3.53 1.32 1.46
N LEU A 48 -3.43 0.59 0.35
CA LEU A 48 -2.32 0.73 -0.60
C LEU A 48 -2.23 2.17 -1.12
N LEU A 49 -3.38 2.83 -1.35
CA LEU A 49 -3.41 4.22 -1.80
C LEU A 49 -2.80 5.17 -0.76
N LYS A 50 -3.10 5.01 0.53
CA LYS A 50 -2.47 5.79 1.62
C LYS A 50 -0.95 5.63 1.63
N ASN A 51 -0.48 4.39 1.54
CA ASN A 51 0.94 4.06 1.51
C ASN A 51 1.65 4.67 0.29
N VAL A 52 1.03 4.60 -0.88
CA VAL A 52 1.56 5.20 -2.12
C VAL A 52 1.66 6.71 -2.00
N ILE A 53 0.62 7.38 -1.47
CA ILE A 53 0.60 8.84 -1.28
C ILE A 53 1.71 9.28 -0.31
N GLN A 54 1.87 8.59 0.83
CA GLN A 54 2.94 8.88 1.80
C GLN A 54 4.33 8.71 1.19
N LYS A 55 4.58 7.61 0.47
CA LYS A 55 5.85 7.38 -0.22
C LYS A 55 6.11 8.38 -1.35
N ALA A 56 5.07 8.90 -1.96
CA ALA A 56 5.18 9.97 -2.96
C ALA A 56 5.40 11.36 -2.33
N GLY A 57 5.46 11.46 -0.99
CA GLY A 57 5.68 12.71 -0.25
C GLY A 57 4.42 13.55 -0.06
N GLY A 58 3.24 12.99 -0.29
CA GLY A 58 1.95 13.66 -0.11
C GLY A 58 1.27 13.36 1.23
N ASP A 59 0.19 14.10 1.50
CA ASP A 59 -0.68 13.90 2.67
C ASP A 59 -1.93 13.08 2.29
N PRO A 60 -2.05 11.82 2.78
CA PRO A 60 -3.21 10.98 2.50
C PRO A 60 -4.54 11.56 3.00
N ALA A 61 -4.53 12.31 4.12
CA ALA A 61 -5.74 12.89 4.68
C ALA A 61 -6.31 14.01 3.81
N LEU A 62 -5.43 14.81 3.19
CA LEU A 62 -5.84 15.82 2.23
C LEU A 62 -6.41 15.21 0.96
N ALA A 63 -5.78 14.16 0.42
CA ALA A 63 -6.28 13.45 -0.75
C ALA A 63 -7.65 12.82 -0.48
N GLU A 64 -7.81 12.14 0.65
CA GLU A 64 -9.08 11.52 1.06
C GLU A 64 -10.21 12.56 1.17
N ARG A 65 -9.92 13.70 1.80
CA ARG A 65 -10.87 14.82 1.90
C ARG A 65 -11.25 15.37 0.52
N GLY A 66 -10.30 15.47 -0.41
CA GLY A 66 -10.54 15.88 -1.79
C GLY A 66 -11.52 14.95 -2.50
N TYR A 67 -11.30 13.63 -2.43
CA TYR A 67 -12.21 12.66 -3.04
C TYR A 67 -13.60 12.62 -2.38
N LYS A 68 -13.68 12.74 -1.05
CA LYS A 68 -14.96 12.86 -0.33
C LYS A 68 -15.72 14.11 -0.77
N LYS A 69 -15.04 15.23 -0.95
CA LYS A 69 -15.64 16.46 -1.48
C LYS A 69 -16.18 16.26 -2.91
N MET A 70 -15.40 15.59 -3.78
CA MET A 70 -15.87 15.26 -5.13
C MET A 70 -17.13 14.39 -5.10
N MET A 71 -17.19 13.40 -4.19
CA MET A 71 -18.33 12.50 -4.05
C MET A 71 -19.60 13.25 -3.64
N VAL A 72 -19.52 14.19 -2.70
CA VAL A 72 -20.66 14.99 -2.23
C VAL A 72 -21.30 15.85 -3.35
N HIS A 73 -20.52 16.21 -4.37
CA HIS A 73 -21.03 17.00 -5.51
C HIS A 73 -21.64 16.17 -6.63
N LEU A 74 -21.69 14.83 -6.48
CA LEU A 74 -22.31 13.98 -7.50
C LEU A 74 -23.83 14.07 -7.46
N PRO A 75 -24.50 13.89 -8.62
CA PRO A 75 -25.96 13.91 -8.69
C PRO A 75 -26.58 12.77 -7.86
N THR A 76 -27.56 13.10 -7.04
CA THR A 76 -28.34 12.17 -6.23
C THR A 76 -29.74 12.01 -6.78
N GLN A 77 -30.38 10.89 -6.47
CA GLN A 77 -31.78 10.61 -6.80
C GLN A 77 -32.50 10.04 -5.55
N ASP A 78 -33.71 10.51 -5.31
CA ASP A 78 -34.57 9.99 -4.27
C ASP A 78 -35.94 9.57 -4.91
N PRO A 79 -36.35 8.27 -4.81
CA PRO A 79 -35.61 7.16 -4.18
C PRO A 79 -34.34 6.77 -4.96
N PRO A 80 -33.35 6.15 -4.28
CA PRO A 80 -32.12 5.68 -4.94
C PRO A 80 -32.43 4.71 -6.10
N PRO A 81 -31.61 4.70 -7.16
CA PRO A 81 -31.84 3.83 -8.30
C PRO A 81 -31.78 2.35 -7.90
N ALA A 82 -32.70 1.53 -8.39
CA ALA A 82 -32.74 0.10 -8.11
C ALA A 82 -31.50 -0.65 -8.61
N GLU A 83 -30.93 -0.19 -9.73
CA GLU A 83 -29.68 -0.68 -10.28
C GLU A 83 -28.72 0.48 -10.50
N LEU A 84 -27.51 0.39 -9.94
CA LEU A 84 -26.47 1.37 -10.14
C LEU A 84 -25.78 1.16 -11.49
N SER A 85 -25.83 2.16 -12.36
CA SER A 85 -25.12 2.13 -13.64
C SER A 85 -23.65 2.52 -13.49
N LEU A 86 -22.79 1.99 -14.35
CA LEU A 86 -21.40 2.41 -14.43
C LEU A 86 -21.29 3.74 -15.19
N GLY A 87 -20.89 4.80 -14.48
CA GLY A 87 -20.72 6.12 -15.08
C GLY A 87 -19.62 6.14 -16.16
N PRO A 88 -19.75 7.02 -17.17
CA PRO A 88 -18.76 7.10 -18.27
C PRO A 88 -17.33 7.32 -17.82
N GLN A 89 -17.14 8.13 -16.77
CA GLN A 89 -15.81 8.42 -16.20
C GLN A 89 -15.22 7.21 -15.46
N ALA A 90 -16.05 6.45 -14.72
CA ALA A 90 -15.62 5.21 -14.09
C ALA A 90 -15.30 4.13 -15.13
N ALA A 91 -16.10 4.03 -16.20
CA ALA A 91 -15.79 3.15 -17.32
C ALA A 91 -14.48 3.51 -18.02
N LYS A 92 -14.17 4.82 -18.16
CA LYS A 92 -12.88 5.29 -18.69
C LYS A 92 -11.74 4.92 -17.75
N LEU A 93 -11.92 5.10 -16.44
CA LEU A 93 -10.93 4.72 -15.42
C LEU A 93 -10.57 3.23 -15.51
N LEU A 94 -11.57 2.35 -15.59
CA LEU A 94 -11.33 0.90 -15.70
C LEU A 94 -10.61 0.52 -17.01
N ARG A 95 -10.92 1.19 -18.13
CA ARG A 95 -10.19 0.99 -19.39
C ARG A 95 -8.72 1.46 -19.28
N ASN A 96 -8.45 2.58 -18.62
CA ASN A 96 -7.09 3.05 -18.36
C ASN A 96 -6.33 2.05 -17.47
N ALA A 97 -6.97 1.55 -16.40
CA ALA A 97 -6.39 0.51 -15.55
C ALA A 97 -6.05 -0.76 -16.34
N GLN A 98 -6.91 -1.18 -17.28
CA GLN A 98 -6.62 -2.30 -18.17
C GLN A 98 -5.42 -2.00 -19.11
N THR A 99 -5.25 -0.75 -19.53
CA THR A 99 -4.09 -0.35 -20.33
C THR A 99 -2.80 -0.46 -19.51
N HIS A 100 -2.81 -0.01 -18.26
CA HIS A 100 -1.67 -0.19 -17.35
C HIS A 100 -1.36 -1.67 -17.10
N GLN A 101 -2.38 -2.49 -16.85
CA GLN A 101 -2.25 -3.94 -16.71
C GLN A 101 -1.54 -4.58 -17.93
N LYS A 102 -1.95 -4.23 -19.14
CA LYS A 102 -1.33 -4.75 -20.37
C LYS A 102 0.12 -4.27 -20.54
N ASN A 103 0.39 -2.99 -20.25
CA ASN A 103 1.73 -2.41 -20.35
C ASN A 103 2.71 -3.07 -19.37
N GLN A 104 2.22 -3.47 -18.20
CA GLN A 104 3.00 -4.17 -17.17
C GLN A 104 3.05 -5.69 -17.39
N LYS A 105 2.34 -6.20 -18.41
CA LYS A 105 2.23 -7.64 -18.78
C LYS A 105 1.66 -8.48 -17.64
N ASP A 106 0.68 -7.94 -16.92
CA ASP A 106 -0.02 -8.62 -15.84
C ASP A 106 -1.25 -9.38 -16.34
N SER A 107 -1.65 -10.41 -15.62
CA SER A 107 -2.84 -11.22 -15.96
C SER A 107 -4.13 -10.64 -15.37
N TYR A 108 -4.02 -9.88 -14.29
CA TYR A 108 -5.15 -9.28 -13.55
C TYR A 108 -4.95 -7.78 -13.36
N ILE A 109 -6.07 -7.05 -13.29
CA ILE A 109 -6.08 -5.64 -12.90
C ILE A 109 -6.03 -5.60 -11.38
N SER A 110 -5.00 -4.98 -10.81
CA SER A 110 -4.74 -4.81 -9.39
C SER A 110 -4.96 -3.36 -8.95
N VAL A 111 -4.91 -3.12 -7.64
CA VAL A 111 -5.16 -1.81 -7.03
C VAL A 111 -4.17 -0.76 -7.55
N ASP A 112 -2.91 -1.11 -7.77
CA ASP A 112 -1.90 -0.19 -8.33
C ASP A 112 -2.27 0.28 -9.74
N HIS A 113 -2.87 -0.57 -10.60
CA HIS A 113 -3.39 -0.15 -11.90
C HIS A 113 -4.55 0.84 -11.77
N ILE A 114 -5.44 0.66 -10.76
CA ILE A 114 -6.52 1.60 -10.47
C ILE A 114 -5.95 2.95 -10.01
N ILE A 115 -4.95 2.94 -9.13
CA ILE A 115 -4.27 4.16 -8.65
C ILE A 115 -3.62 4.92 -9.82
N LEU A 116 -2.93 4.22 -10.72
CA LEU A 116 -2.36 4.84 -11.93
C LEU A 116 -3.45 5.44 -12.83
N ALA A 117 -4.57 4.74 -12.99
CA ALA A 117 -5.69 5.21 -13.79
C ALA A 117 -6.40 6.44 -13.17
N LEU A 118 -6.45 6.54 -11.83
CA LEU A 118 -6.91 7.74 -11.12
C LEU A 118 -5.98 8.93 -11.41
N ALA A 119 -4.67 8.71 -11.49
CA ALA A 119 -3.70 9.75 -11.81
C ALA A 119 -3.71 10.19 -13.28
N ASP A 120 -4.21 9.37 -14.18
CA ASP A 120 -4.31 9.71 -15.60
C ASP A 120 -5.53 10.59 -15.93
N GLN A 121 -6.55 10.64 -15.07
CA GLN A 121 -7.70 11.51 -15.23
C GLN A 121 -7.47 12.81 -14.47
N ASP A 122 -7.50 13.94 -15.16
CA ASP A 122 -7.20 15.25 -14.54
C ASP A 122 -8.17 15.59 -13.40
N SER A 123 -9.46 15.25 -13.54
CA SER A 123 -10.46 15.50 -12.49
C SER A 123 -10.17 14.75 -11.18
N THR A 124 -9.68 13.51 -11.23
CA THR A 124 -9.32 12.72 -10.04
C THR A 124 -7.91 13.03 -9.56
N PHE A 125 -7.01 13.41 -10.46
CA PHE A 125 -5.64 13.75 -10.12
C PHE A 125 -5.54 15.07 -9.32
N GLU A 126 -6.50 15.98 -9.50
CA GLU A 126 -6.51 17.26 -8.77
C GLU A 126 -6.45 17.04 -7.24
N SER A 127 -7.22 16.11 -6.70
CA SER A 127 -7.18 15.75 -5.27
C SER A 127 -5.81 15.23 -4.81
N LEU A 128 -5.10 14.48 -5.67
CA LEU A 128 -3.74 14.02 -5.38
C LEU A 128 -2.72 15.14 -5.48
N LYS A 129 -2.90 16.04 -6.44
CA LYS A 129 -2.05 17.21 -6.64
C LYS A 129 -2.16 18.18 -5.45
N ASP A 130 -3.36 18.43 -4.97
CA ASP A 130 -3.61 19.27 -3.77
C ASP A 130 -2.98 18.65 -2.52
N ALA A 131 -2.89 17.33 -2.46
CA ALA A 131 -2.18 16.59 -1.41
C ALA A 131 -0.65 16.59 -1.58
N GLY A 132 -0.10 17.30 -2.57
CA GLY A 132 1.35 17.40 -2.81
C GLY A 132 1.95 16.30 -3.67
N VAL A 133 1.12 15.44 -4.31
CA VAL A 133 1.60 14.31 -5.10
C VAL A 133 1.77 14.70 -6.57
N THR A 134 2.92 14.39 -7.15
CA THR A 134 3.14 14.49 -8.60
C THR A 134 2.91 13.14 -9.28
N LYS A 135 2.50 13.15 -10.57
CA LYS A 135 2.31 11.90 -11.34
C LYS A 135 3.57 11.02 -11.37
N GLN A 136 4.75 11.65 -11.43
CA GLN A 136 6.03 10.93 -11.44
C GLN A 136 6.35 10.32 -10.07
N ALA A 137 6.17 11.07 -8.97
CA ALA A 137 6.40 10.56 -7.62
C ALA A 137 5.45 9.39 -7.31
N LEU A 138 4.18 9.47 -7.75
CA LEU A 138 3.21 8.38 -7.60
C LEU A 138 3.67 7.11 -8.33
N ARG A 139 4.10 7.23 -9.58
CA ARG A 139 4.62 6.07 -10.36
C ARG A 139 5.84 5.45 -9.71
N ASN A 140 6.77 6.27 -9.24
CA ASN A 140 7.98 5.80 -8.56
C ASN A 140 7.62 5.07 -7.23
N ALA A 141 6.68 5.62 -6.45
CA ALA A 141 6.22 5.01 -5.21
C ALA A 141 5.56 3.64 -5.46
N ILE A 142 4.70 3.54 -6.49
CA ILE A 142 4.09 2.26 -6.90
C ILE A 142 5.16 1.26 -7.32
N GLN A 143 6.14 1.68 -8.12
CA GLN A 143 7.20 0.78 -8.58
C GLN A 143 8.07 0.28 -7.41
N GLN A 144 8.34 1.13 -6.43
CA GLN A 144 9.07 0.74 -5.21
C GLN A 144 8.28 -0.26 -4.35
N LEU A 145 6.97 -0.07 -4.20
CA LEU A 145 6.11 -0.97 -3.43
C LEU A 145 5.92 -2.32 -4.12
N ARG A 146 5.73 -2.30 -5.43
CA ARG A 146 5.53 -3.49 -6.24
C ARG A 146 6.84 -4.27 -6.47
N GLY A 147 7.97 -3.58 -6.63
CA GLY A 147 9.22 -4.17 -7.09
C GLY A 147 9.08 -4.77 -8.50
N ASN A 148 9.69 -5.96 -8.70
CA ASN A 148 9.62 -6.69 -9.98
C ASN A 148 8.53 -7.78 -10.01
N LYS A 149 7.57 -7.74 -9.08
CA LYS A 149 6.53 -8.77 -8.97
C LYS A 149 5.45 -8.56 -10.05
N ARG A 150 4.98 -9.66 -10.65
CA ARG A 150 3.85 -9.67 -11.58
C ARG A 150 2.56 -10.04 -10.88
N VAL A 151 1.44 -9.53 -11.39
CA VAL A 151 0.09 -9.86 -10.91
C VAL A 151 -0.47 -11.01 -11.77
N ASP A 152 -0.03 -12.22 -11.48
CA ASP A 152 -0.39 -13.42 -12.25
C ASP A 152 -1.50 -14.26 -11.56
N SER A 153 -1.90 -13.88 -10.35
CA SER A 153 -2.97 -14.54 -9.58
C SER A 153 -3.96 -13.52 -9.01
N LYS A 154 -5.16 -14.01 -8.63
CA LYS A 154 -6.18 -13.16 -7.99
C LYS A 154 -5.73 -12.55 -6.67
N ASN A 155 -4.82 -13.22 -5.94
CA ASN A 155 -4.34 -12.84 -4.60
C ASN A 155 -2.89 -12.33 -4.63
N ALA A 156 -2.40 -11.90 -5.80
CA ALA A 156 -1.00 -11.47 -5.95
C ALA A 156 -0.64 -10.27 -5.05
N GLU A 157 -1.61 -9.41 -4.75
CA GLU A 157 -1.41 -8.22 -3.91
C GLU A 157 -1.22 -8.55 -2.42
N ASP A 158 -1.70 -9.69 -1.94
CA ASP A 158 -1.46 -10.12 -0.56
C ASP A 158 0.04 -10.33 -0.29
N ASN A 159 0.79 -10.63 -1.35
CA ASN A 159 2.24 -10.78 -1.28
C ASN A 159 3.02 -9.45 -1.31
N TYR A 160 2.38 -8.32 -1.65
CA TYR A 160 3.07 -7.01 -1.66
C TYR A 160 3.31 -6.50 -0.25
N GLU A 161 2.40 -6.79 0.66
CA GLU A 161 2.41 -6.30 2.04
C GLU A 161 2.53 -7.41 3.09
N SER A 162 2.77 -8.67 2.67
CA SER A 162 2.84 -9.80 3.60
C SER A 162 3.86 -9.59 4.71
N LEU A 163 5.02 -9.00 4.41
CA LEU A 163 6.01 -8.64 5.42
C LEU A 163 5.52 -7.55 6.37
N SER A 164 4.84 -6.53 5.85
CA SER A 164 4.30 -5.42 6.66
C SER A 164 3.17 -5.86 7.59
N LYS A 165 2.42 -6.91 7.21
CA LYS A 165 1.33 -7.49 8.03
C LYS A 165 1.85 -8.32 9.22
N TYR A 166 2.95 -9.05 9.01
CA TYR A 166 3.44 -10.07 9.96
C TYR A 166 4.82 -9.77 10.51
N ALA A 167 5.48 -8.70 10.05
CA ALA A 167 6.81 -8.33 10.48
C ALA A 167 6.87 -6.84 10.84
N ILE A 168 7.66 -6.53 11.84
CA ILE A 168 7.95 -5.16 12.27
C ILE A 168 9.27 -4.72 11.61
N ASP A 169 9.27 -3.56 10.94
CA ASP A 169 10.50 -2.95 10.42
C ASP A 169 11.27 -2.28 11.56
N MET A 170 12.17 -3.06 12.16
CA MET A 170 12.99 -2.62 13.28
C MET A 170 14.02 -1.55 12.85
N THR A 171 14.39 -1.49 11.57
CA THR A 171 15.29 -0.45 11.06
C THR A 171 14.61 0.92 11.10
N ALA A 172 13.35 1.01 10.63
CA ALA A 172 12.57 2.23 10.71
C ALA A 172 12.27 2.63 12.17
N MET A 173 12.08 1.66 13.09
CA MET A 173 11.93 1.94 14.52
C MET A 173 13.22 2.51 15.12
N ALA A 174 14.39 1.98 14.76
CA ALA A 174 15.68 2.51 15.21
C ALA A 174 15.92 3.95 14.72
N GLU A 175 15.68 4.21 13.44
CA GLU A 175 15.80 5.56 12.85
C GLU A 175 14.87 6.59 13.52
N SER A 176 13.68 6.15 13.94
CA SER A 176 12.71 7.00 14.66
C SER A 176 12.96 7.10 16.17
N GLY A 177 14.01 6.45 16.71
CA GLY A 177 14.32 6.45 18.14
C GLY A 177 13.27 5.75 19.02
N LYS A 178 12.53 4.81 18.46
CA LYS A 178 11.45 4.08 19.16
C LYS A 178 11.88 2.74 19.74
N LEU A 179 13.15 2.38 19.64
CA LEU A 179 13.69 1.19 20.26
C LEU A 179 14.10 1.49 21.71
N ASP A 180 13.88 0.53 22.59
CA ASP A 180 14.32 0.61 23.97
C ASP A 180 15.84 0.36 24.07
N PRO A 181 16.56 1.09 24.94
CA PRO A 181 18.00 0.90 25.11
C PRO A 181 18.29 -0.48 25.70
N VAL A 182 19.23 -1.19 25.08
CA VAL A 182 19.62 -2.54 25.48
C VAL A 182 20.85 -2.49 26.38
N ILE A 183 20.70 -2.98 27.63
CA ILE A 183 21.74 -2.97 28.64
C ILE A 183 22.23 -4.39 28.91
N GLY A 184 23.56 -4.55 29.02
CA GLY A 184 24.19 -5.81 29.44
C GLY A 184 24.25 -6.91 28.39
N ARG A 185 24.18 -6.57 27.09
CA ARG A 185 24.31 -7.51 25.96
C ARG A 185 25.40 -7.14 24.95
N ASP A 186 26.38 -6.36 25.38
CA ASP A 186 27.42 -5.82 24.50
C ASP A 186 28.23 -6.91 23.79
N ASP A 187 28.58 -8.01 24.48
CA ASP A 187 29.41 -9.08 23.93
C ASP A 187 28.68 -9.85 22.83
N GLU A 188 27.40 -10.16 23.05
CA GLU A 188 26.56 -10.83 22.06
C GLU A 188 26.32 -9.93 20.84
N ILE A 189 26.04 -8.64 21.05
CA ILE A 189 25.84 -7.67 19.97
C ILE A 189 27.13 -7.54 19.15
N ARG A 190 28.31 -7.37 19.77
CA ARG A 190 29.59 -7.32 19.08
C ARG A 190 29.90 -8.60 18.31
N ARG A 191 29.51 -9.76 18.84
CA ARG A 191 29.67 -11.05 18.16
C ARG A 191 28.78 -11.14 16.91
N VAL A 192 27.50 -10.71 17.01
CA VAL A 192 26.59 -10.63 15.86
C VAL A 192 27.15 -9.71 14.78
N ILE A 193 27.62 -8.51 15.14
CA ILE A 193 28.22 -7.56 14.20
C ILE A 193 29.42 -8.19 13.50
N ARG A 194 30.30 -8.88 14.22
CA ARG A 194 31.47 -9.55 13.63
C ARG A 194 31.07 -10.67 12.66
N VAL A 195 29.98 -11.40 12.92
CA VAL A 195 29.52 -12.45 12.00
C VAL A 195 28.94 -11.81 10.74
N LEU A 196 28.13 -10.76 10.88
CA LEU A 196 27.52 -10.03 9.76
C LEU A 196 28.56 -9.35 8.85
N ALA A 197 29.70 -8.91 9.41
CA ALA A 197 30.79 -8.27 8.68
C ALA A 197 31.64 -9.25 7.84
N ARG A 198 31.42 -10.57 7.93
CA ARG A 198 32.11 -11.57 7.12
C ARG A 198 31.68 -11.51 5.66
N ARG A 199 32.62 -11.84 4.76
CA ARG A 199 32.34 -11.95 3.31
C ARG A 199 31.42 -13.15 2.97
N THR A 200 31.54 -14.23 3.74
CA THR A 200 30.75 -15.47 3.58
C THR A 200 30.34 -15.99 4.96
N LYS A 201 29.27 -16.80 5.04
CA LYS A 201 28.74 -17.34 6.29
C LYS A 201 28.40 -16.23 7.30
N ASN A 202 27.76 -15.18 6.79
CA ASN A 202 27.41 -13.95 7.52
C ASN A 202 26.01 -13.95 8.13
N ASN A 203 25.35 -15.11 8.23
CA ASN A 203 24.02 -15.25 8.81
C ASN A 203 24.14 -15.72 10.28
N PRO A 204 24.07 -14.82 11.28
CA PRO A 204 24.05 -15.23 12.68
C PRO A 204 22.72 -15.87 13.04
N VAL A 205 22.76 -16.90 13.88
CA VAL A 205 21.59 -17.55 14.49
C VAL A 205 21.69 -17.37 15.99
N LEU A 206 20.63 -16.83 16.61
CA LEU A 206 20.51 -16.66 18.05
C LEU A 206 19.71 -17.84 18.62
N ILE A 207 20.34 -18.60 19.51
CA ILE A 207 19.74 -19.78 20.15
C ILE A 207 19.65 -19.51 21.66
N GLY A 208 18.55 -19.91 22.29
CA GLY A 208 18.34 -19.77 23.72
C GLY A 208 16.91 -20.04 24.14
N GLU A 209 16.66 -20.17 25.42
CA GLU A 209 15.34 -20.36 26.00
C GLU A 209 14.39 -19.19 25.68
N PRO A 210 13.06 -19.39 25.70
CA PRO A 210 12.09 -18.30 25.61
C PRO A 210 12.35 -17.24 26.68
N GLY A 211 12.19 -15.95 26.34
CA GLY A 211 12.31 -14.85 27.29
C GLY A 211 13.74 -14.39 27.65
N VAL A 212 14.80 -15.04 27.17
CA VAL A 212 16.20 -14.66 27.49
C VAL A 212 16.71 -13.42 26.75
N GLY A 213 15.85 -12.69 26.02
CA GLY A 213 16.21 -11.43 25.35
C GLY A 213 16.91 -11.61 24.00
N LYS A 214 16.59 -12.64 23.22
CA LYS A 214 17.14 -12.81 21.85
C LYS A 214 16.81 -11.63 20.94
N THR A 215 15.58 -11.11 21.02
CA THR A 215 15.15 -9.95 20.22
C THR A 215 15.88 -8.69 20.64
N ALA A 216 16.14 -8.49 21.94
CA ALA A 216 16.88 -7.34 22.45
C ALA A 216 18.30 -7.23 21.86
N ILE A 217 18.95 -8.35 21.53
CA ILE A 217 20.27 -8.33 20.87
C ILE A 217 20.18 -7.73 19.46
N VAL A 218 19.08 -7.96 18.74
CA VAL A 218 18.84 -7.38 17.41
C VAL A 218 18.53 -5.89 17.53
N GLU A 219 17.72 -5.51 18.50
CA GLU A 219 17.36 -4.12 18.82
C GLU A 219 18.61 -3.30 19.19
N GLY A 220 19.42 -3.78 20.11
CA GLY A 220 20.64 -3.11 20.54
C GLY A 220 21.68 -2.97 19.42
N LYS A 221 21.76 -3.92 18.48
CA LYS A 221 22.61 -3.76 17.31
C LYS A 221 22.16 -2.60 16.43
N LEU A 222 20.86 -2.47 16.18
CA LEU A 222 20.30 -1.41 15.35
C LEU A 222 20.50 -0.03 15.99
N GLU A 223 20.36 0.06 17.31
CA GLU A 223 20.62 1.28 18.08
C GLU A 223 22.11 1.70 17.98
N MET A 224 23.05 0.76 18.14
CA MET A 224 24.50 1.06 18.11
C MET A 224 25.01 1.46 16.73
N THR A 225 24.43 0.99 15.65
CA THR A 225 24.94 1.25 14.31
C THR A 225 24.48 2.58 13.70
N GLY A 226 23.35 3.15 14.17
CA GLY A 226 22.83 4.47 13.76
C GLY A 226 22.70 4.70 12.24
N LYS A 227 22.99 3.68 11.45
CA LYS A 227 22.92 3.68 9.98
C LYS A 227 22.25 2.39 9.52
N PRO A 228 21.36 2.45 8.53
CA PRO A 228 20.87 1.25 7.88
C PRO A 228 22.09 0.51 7.29
N SER A 229 22.54 -0.55 7.96
CA SER A 229 23.40 -1.53 7.30
C SER A 229 22.56 -2.13 6.18
N TYR A 230 23.16 -2.53 5.07
CA TYR A 230 22.55 -3.12 3.87
C TYR A 230 21.65 -4.35 4.12
N PHE A 231 21.30 -4.64 5.37
CA PHE A 231 20.45 -5.74 5.80
C PHE A 231 19.21 -5.19 6.49
N GLN A 232 18.08 -5.36 5.83
CA GLN A 232 16.77 -5.08 6.39
C GLN A 232 16.41 -6.24 7.34
N TRP A 233 16.19 -5.94 8.62
CA TRP A 233 15.82 -6.93 9.64
C TRP A 233 14.32 -6.98 9.77
N HIS A 234 13.76 -8.15 9.59
CA HIS A 234 12.36 -8.43 9.87
C HIS A 234 12.27 -9.48 10.96
N VAL A 235 11.57 -9.18 12.03
CA VAL A 235 11.24 -10.13 13.09
C VAL A 235 9.84 -10.66 12.83
N ILE A 236 9.75 -11.97 12.64
CA ILE A 236 8.46 -12.68 12.54
C ILE A 236 8.14 -13.17 13.94
N GLY A 237 7.01 -12.70 14.50
CA GLY A 237 6.52 -13.09 15.81
C GLY A 237 5.79 -14.43 15.79
#